data_6173a6068af53dc4434ee188d341cc85
#
_entry.id   6173a6068af53dc4434ee188d341cc85
#
_cell.length_a   1.000
_cell.length_b   1.000
_cell.length_c   1.000
_cell.angle_alpha   90.00
_cell.angle_beta   90.00
_cell.angle_gamma   90.00
#
_symmetry.space_group_name_H-M   'P 1'
#
loop_
_entity.id
_entity.type
_entity.pdbx_description
1 polymer ?
#
loop_
_entity_poly.entity_id
_entity_poly.type
_entity_poly.pdbx_seq_one_letter_code
_entity_poly.pdbx_strand_id
1 'polypeptide(L)'
;MNSYPNGTKKTVYPNFFKRYVKNQKLKYSLRLHECYWQVDGDNEFVQQMELFCKVSDLKLEWLLKTLIHEDFYGLQPRLRKKGSLYAPDVFLVNINTNCIFHLYDDRGCEIMNTNRVFHQELMNYFKEWETQSKS
;
A
#
# COMPACT_ATOMS: atom_id res chain seq x y z
N MET A 1 3.95 -2.80 -2.43
CA MET A 1 2.87 -2.43 -3.36
C MET A 1 2.53 -3.61 -4.24
N ASN A 2 1.28 -3.99 -4.24
CA ASN A 2 0.78 -5.07 -5.08
C ASN A 2 0.03 -4.49 -6.28
N SER A 3 0.24 -5.04 -7.46
CA SER A 3 -0.53 -4.71 -8.64
C SER A 3 -1.08 -5.99 -9.27
N TYR A 4 -2.30 -5.90 -9.77
CA TYR A 4 -2.99 -7.02 -10.43
C TYR A 4 -2.94 -6.77 -11.94
N PRO A 5 -2.05 -7.45 -12.68
CA PRO A 5 -1.97 -7.22 -14.11
C PRO A 5 -3.18 -7.85 -14.82
N ASN A 6 -3.82 -7.08 -15.68
CA ASN A 6 -4.78 -7.61 -16.62
C ASN A 6 -4.04 -8.32 -17.75
N GLY A 7 -3.98 -9.63 -17.70
CA GLY A 7 -3.34 -10.44 -18.74
C GLY A 7 -1.87 -10.74 -18.47
N THR A 8 -1.17 -11.16 -19.52
CA THR A 8 0.18 -11.74 -19.45
C THR A 8 1.32 -10.74 -19.40
N LYS A 9 1.04 -9.45 -19.50
CA LYS A 9 2.09 -8.42 -19.52
C LYS A 9 2.32 -7.83 -18.15
N LYS A 10 3.58 -7.81 -17.72
CA LYS A 10 4.02 -7.14 -16.49
C LYS A 10 3.70 -5.66 -16.57
N THR A 11 2.88 -5.17 -15.64
CA THR A 11 2.60 -3.74 -15.52
C THR A 11 3.52 -3.15 -14.47
N VAL A 12 4.47 -2.35 -14.91
CA VAL A 12 5.34 -1.57 -14.02
C VAL A 12 4.74 -0.17 -13.89
N TYR A 13 4.72 0.36 -12.67
CA TYR A 13 4.27 1.71 -12.38
C TYR A 13 5.47 2.65 -12.16
N PRO A 14 6.22 3.01 -13.21
CA PRO A 14 7.45 3.81 -13.05
C PRO A 14 7.18 5.19 -12.48
N ASN A 15 6.00 5.75 -12.75
CA ASN A 15 5.61 7.06 -12.26
C ASN A 15 5.36 7.10 -10.75
N PHE A 16 5.11 5.97 -10.11
CA PHE A 16 4.95 5.88 -8.67
C PHE A 16 6.18 6.42 -7.94
N PHE A 17 7.36 5.93 -8.30
CA PHE A 17 8.62 6.36 -7.68
C PHE A 17 8.87 7.84 -7.88
N LYS A 18 8.66 8.33 -9.08
CA LYS A 18 8.85 9.74 -9.40
C LYS A 18 7.97 10.66 -8.56
N ARG A 19 6.76 10.22 -8.26
CA ARG A 19 5.78 11.03 -7.52
C ARG A 19 5.95 10.96 -6.01
N TYR A 20 6.29 9.81 -5.45
CA TYR A 20 6.19 9.55 -4.01
C TYR A 20 7.51 9.29 -3.31
N VAL A 21 8.59 9.13 -4.05
CA VAL A 21 9.93 8.91 -3.50
C VAL A 21 10.79 10.15 -3.77
N LYS A 22 11.32 10.75 -2.70
CA LYS A 22 12.19 11.93 -2.81
C LYS A 22 13.56 11.56 -3.38
N ASN A 23 14.13 10.46 -2.91
CA ASN A 23 15.43 9.98 -3.33
C ASN A 23 15.29 9.08 -4.54
N GLN A 24 15.47 9.65 -5.74
CA GLN A 24 15.30 8.92 -7.00
C GLN A 24 16.34 7.82 -7.24
N LYS A 25 17.45 7.82 -6.51
CA LYS A 25 18.45 6.75 -6.57
C LYS A 25 17.91 5.42 -6.03
N LEU A 26 16.91 5.47 -5.15
CA LEU A 26 16.29 4.27 -4.59
C LEU A 26 15.57 3.40 -5.62
N LYS A 27 15.23 3.93 -6.78
CA LYS A 27 14.61 3.14 -7.85
C LYS A 27 15.46 1.93 -8.28
N TYR A 28 16.78 2.02 -8.13
CA TYR A 28 17.69 0.92 -8.43
C TYR A 28 17.70 -0.19 -7.37
N SER A 29 17.15 0.09 -6.19
CA SER A 29 17.00 -0.87 -5.10
C SER A 29 15.64 -1.57 -5.11
N LEU A 30 14.81 -1.25 -6.08
CA LEU A 30 13.47 -1.82 -6.21
C LEU A 30 13.56 -3.32 -6.48
N ARG A 31 12.79 -4.08 -5.70
CA ARG A 31 12.65 -5.53 -5.87
C ARG A 31 11.27 -5.85 -6.43
N LEU A 32 11.25 -6.74 -7.39
CA LEU A 32 10.02 -7.25 -7.98
C LEU A 32 9.87 -8.73 -7.61
N HIS A 33 8.72 -9.07 -7.07
CA HIS A 33 8.33 -10.44 -6.76
C HIS A 33 7.09 -10.82 -7.56
N GLU A 34 7.05 -12.03 -8.05
CA GLU A 34 5.89 -12.61 -8.69
C GLU A 34 5.29 -13.64 -7.75
N CYS A 35 4.05 -13.45 -7.39
CA CYS A 35 3.33 -14.32 -6.48
C CYS A 35 2.08 -14.86 -7.15
N TYR A 36 1.80 -16.13 -6.92
CA TYR A 36 0.53 -16.74 -7.32
C TYR A 36 -0.34 -16.91 -6.10
N TRP A 37 -1.55 -16.41 -6.18
CA TRP A 37 -2.53 -16.53 -5.12
C TRP A 37 -3.67 -17.40 -5.59
N GLN A 38 -4.18 -18.27 -4.74
CA GLN A 38 -5.41 -19.00 -5.00
C GLN A 38 -6.60 -18.19 -4.49
N VAL A 39 -7.45 -17.78 -5.42
CA VAL A 39 -8.72 -17.13 -5.12
C VAL A 39 -9.82 -17.93 -5.78
N ASP A 40 -10.75 -18.44 -4.99
CA ASP A 40 -11.89 -19.24 -5.46
C ASP A 40 -11.51 -20.43 -6.38
N GLY A 41 -10.37 -21.06 -6.10
CA GLY A 41 -9.87 -22.20 -6.88
C GLY A 41 -9.07 -21.83 -8.11
N ASP A 42 -9.02 -20.57 -8.49
CA ASP A 42 -8.22 -20.06 -9.59
C ASP A 42 -6.91 -19.49 -9.10
N ASN A 43 -5.84 -19.68 -9.86
CA ASN A 43 -4.54 -19.07 -9.58
C ASN A 43 -4.49 -17.67 -10.17
N GLU A 44 -4.42 -16.66 -9.31
CA GLU A 44 -4.19 -15.29 -9.73
C GLU A 44 -2.73 -14.93 -9.62
N PHE A 45 -2.23 -14.26 -10.64
CA PHE A 45 -0.88 -13.74 -10.68
C PHE A 45 -0.84 -12.33 -10.10
N VAL A 46 -0.02 -12.13 -9.07
CA VAL A 46 0.17 -10.84 -8.42
C VAL A 46 1.63 -10.43 -8.53
N GLN A 47 1.87 -9.23 -9.01
CA GLN A 47 3.19 -8.63 -9.02
C GLN A 47 3.33 -7.72 -7.80
N GLN A 48 4.35 -8.00 -6.98
CA GLN A 48 4.67 -7.25 -5.79
C GLN A 48 5.96 -6.46 -6.00
N MET A 49 5.91 -5.17 -5.72
CA MET A 49 7.09 -4.31 -5.72
C MET A 49 7.44 -3.91 -4.29
N GLU A 50 8.71 -4.06 -3.93
CA GLU A 50 9.22 -3.70 -2.62
C GLU A 50 10.31 -2.64 -2.74
N LEU A 51 10.27 -1.69 -1.84
CA LEU A 51 11.30 -0.68 -1.70
C LEU A 51 11.68 -0.53 -0.22
N PHE A 52 12.95 -0.77 0.09
CA PHE A 52 13.51 -0.46 1.40
C PHE A 52 13.96 0.99 1.42
N CYS A 53 13.38 1.78 2.31
CA CYS A 53 13.68 3.21 2.43
C CYS A 53 13.41 3.71 3.84
N LYS A 54 13.89 4.90 4.12
CA LYS A 54 13.51 5.64 5.33
C LYS A 54 12.21 6.38 5.08
N VAL A 55 11.46 6.65 6.13
CA VAL A 55 10.24 7.49 6.02
C VAL A 55 10.57 8.85 5.41
N SER A 56 11.72 9.41 5.73
CA SER A 56 12.19 10.68 5.17
C SER A 56 12.46 10.67 3.66
N ASP A 57 12.63 9.48 3.06
CA ASP A 57 12.79 9.33 1.61
C ASP A 57 11.45 9.39 0.86
N LEU A 58 10.33 9.34 1.58
CA LEU A 58 9.00 9.32 1.01
C LEU A 58 8.31 10.69 1.12
N LYS A 59 7.54 11.01 0.12
CA LYS A 59 6.51 12.07 0.20
C LYS A 59 5.25 11.47 0.82
N LEU A 60 5.34 11.11 2.11
CA LEU A 60 4.34 10.29 2.78
C LEU A 60 2.95 10.93 2.79
N GLU A 61 2.87 12.22 3.12
CA GLU A 61 1.60 12.94 3.13
C GLU A 61 0.92 12.90 1.76
N TRP A 62 1.69 13.10 0.70
CA TRP A 62 1.19 13.05 -0.67
C TRP A 62 0.74 11.64 -1.07
N LEU A 63 1.47 10.62 -0.64
CA LEU A 63 1.09 9.22 -0.86
C LEU A 63 -0.22 8.87 -0.15
N LEU A 64 -0.34 9.22 1.13
CA LEU A 64 -1.56 8.96 1.90
C LEU A 64 -2.78 9.67 1.30
N LYS A 65 -2.61 10.91 0.86
CA LYS A 65 -3.63 11.67 0.16
C LYS A 65 -4.11 10.96 -1.11
N THR A 66 -3.16 10.45 -1.88
CA THR A 66 -3.45 9.69 -3.11
C THR A 66 -4.27 8.43 -2.82
N LEU A 67 -3.92 7.71 -1.75
CA LEU A 67 -4.64 6.51 -1.35
C LEU A 67 -6.09 6.81 -0.92
N ILE A 68 -6.30 7.93 -0.25
CA ILE A 68 -7.65 8.38 0.15
C ILE A 68 -8.51 8.71 -1.08
N HIS A 69 -7.91 9.21 -2.14
CA HIS A 69 -8.62 9.60 -3.37
C HIS A 69 -9.09 8.40 -4.22
N GLU A 70 -8.76 7.18 -3.85
CA GLU A 70 -8.91 6.01 -4.73
C GLU A 70 -10.31 5.85 -5.30
N ASP A 71 -11.34 6.04 -4.51
CA ASP A 71 -12.74 5.86 -4.91
C ASP A 71 -13.41 7.15 -5.43
N PHE A 72 -12.67 8.25 -5.50
CA PHE A 72 -13.21 9.53 -5.93
C PHE A 72 -12.73 9.91 -7.33
N TYR A 73 -13.59 9.74 -8.33
CA TYR A 73 -13.25 10.03 -9.73
C TYR A 73 -12.82 11.47 -9.98
N GLY A 74 -13.41 12.42 -9.25
CA GLY A 74 -13.11 13.84 -9.41
C GLY A 74 -11.82 14.30 -8.71
N LEU A 75 -11.24 13.47 -7.86
CA LEU A 75 -10.05 13.83 -7.10
C LEU A 75 -8.79 13.25 -7.75
N GLN A 76 -7.73 14.05 -7.73
CA GLN A 76 -6.42 13.69 -8.22
C GLN A 76 -5.36 14.11 -7.18
N PRO A 77 -4.25 13.40 -7.08
CA PRO A 77 -3.89 12.20 -7.85
C PRO A 77 -4.57 10.92 -7.33
N ARG A 78 -4.61 9.91 -8.16
CA ARG A 78 -5.01 8.55 -7.83
C ARG A 78 -4.01 7.56 -8.41
N LEU A 79 -3.86 6.39 -7.78
CA LEU A 79 -3.00 5.32 -8.29
C LEU A 79 -3.62 4.60 -9.48
N ARG A 80 -4.95 4.52 -9.50
CA ARG A 80 -5.67 3.88 -10.59
C ARG A 80 -5.43 4.60 -11.91
N LYS A 81 -5.02 3.84 -12.91
CA LYS A 81 -4.91 4.37 -14.27
C LYS A 81 -6.30 4.60 -14.86
N LYS A 82 -6.42 5.62 -15.71
CA LYS A 82 -7.65 5.87 -16.46
C LYS A 82 -8.05 4.61 -17.25
N GLY A 83 -9.29 4.16 -17.05
CA GLY A 83 -9.81 2.95 -17.70
C GLY A 83 -9.45 1.63 -17.02
N SER A 84 -8.67 1.65 -15.94
CA SER A 84 -8.37 0.45 -15.16
C SER A 84 -9.43 0.21 -14.09
N LEU A 85 -9.82 -1.04 -13.91
CA LEU A 85 -10.72 -1.48 -12.84
C LEU A 85 -9.99 -1.66 -11.50
N TYR A 86 -8.67 -1.78 -11.54
CA TYR A 86 -7.87 -2.14 -10.38
C TYR A 86 -6.82 -1.07 -10.09
N ALA A 87 -6.64 -0.79 -8.81
CA ALA A 87 -5.55 0.02 -8.30
C ALA A 87 -4.57 -0.88 -7.54
N PRO A 88 -3.28 -0.52 -7.50
CA PRO A 88 -2.34 -1.23 -6.65
C PRO A 88 -2.63 -0.97 -5.18
N ASP A 89 -2.54 -2.02 -4.37
CA ASP A 89 -2.55 -1.90 -2.92
C ASP A 89 -1.16 -1.47 -2.43
N VAL A 90 -1.13 -0.58 -1.46
CA VAL A 90 0.11 -0.07 -0.87
C VAL A 90 0.18 -0.41 0.61
N PHE A 91 1.21 -1.14 0.97
CA PHE A 91 1.51 -1.50 2.36
C PHE A 91 2.77 -0.79 2.82
N LEU A 92 2.70 -0.15 3.97
CA LEU A 92 3.86 0.42 4.65
C LEU A 92 4.28 -0.56 5.75
N VAL A 93 5.48 -1.08 5.65
CA VAL A 93 5.99 -2.09 6.57
C VAL A 93 7.16 -1.52 7.37
N ASN A 94 7.02 -1.44 8.67
CA ASN A 94 8.12 -1.13 9.56
C ASN A 94 8.80 -2.44 9.99
N ILE A 95 9.96 -2.70 9.42
CA ILE A 95 10.71 -3.94 9.66
C ILE A 95 11.32 -4.02 11.07
N ASN A 96 11.50 -2.89 11.74
CA ASN A 96 12.07 -2.87 13.10
C ASN A 96 11.04 -3.28 14.15
N THR A 97 9.77 -2.98 13.92
CA THR A 97 8.67 -3.27 14.85
C THR A 97 7.73 -4.35 14.35
N ASN A 98 7.98 -4.91 13.17
CA ASN A 98 7.09 -5.86 12.49
C ASN A 98 5.64 -5.34 12.40
N CYS A 99 5.52 -4.07 12.07
CA CYS A 99 4.22 -3.41 11.94
C CYS A 99 3.90 -3.17 10.47
N ILE A 100 2.70 -3.55 10.07
CA ILE A 100 2.17 -3.32 8.73
C ILE A 100 1.01 -2.33 8.83
N PHE A 101 1.08 -1.26 8.06
CA PHE A 101 0.03 -0.28 7.91
C PHE A 101 -0.52 -0.33 6.49
N HIS A 102 -1.83 -0.48 6.38
CA HIS A 102 -2.55 -0.51 5.11
C HIS A 102 -3.71 0.48 5.14
N LEU A 103 -3.56 1.58 4.43
CA LEU A 103 -4.65 2.54 4.18
C LEU A 103 -5.34 2.11 2.89
N TYR A 104 -6.51 1.49 3.00
CA TYR A 104 -7.16 0.90 1.83
C TYR A 104 -7.99 1.91 1.02
N ASP A 105 -8.60 2.88 1.68
CA ASP A 105 -9.32 3.99 1.05
C ASP A 105 -9.65 5.10 2.07
N ASP A 106 -10.57 5.97 1.77
CA ASP A 106 -11.02 7.05 2.67
C ASP A 106 -11.77 6.55 3.91
N ARG A 107 -12.23 5.31 3.92
CA ARG A 107 -13.04 4.75 5.00
C ARG A 107 -12.21 4.22 6.15
N GLY A 108 -10.97 3.87 5.92
CA GLY A 108 -10.15 3.38 7.02
C GLY A 108 -8.82 2.75 6.65
N CYS A 109 -8.17 2.31 7.70
CA CYS A 109 -6.88 1.64 7.62
C CYS A 109 -6.85 0.43 8.54
N GLU A 110 -5.90 -0.44 8.29
CA GLU A 110 -5.59 -1.58 9.13
C GLU A 110 -4.16 -1.49 9.62
N ILE A 111 -3.95 -1.83 10.87
CA ILE A 111 -2.63 -1.93 11.48
C ILE A 111 -2.46 -3.33 12.04
N MET A 112 -1.45 -4.03 11.56
CA MET A 112 -1.11 -5.37 12.02
C MET A 112 0.31 -5.37 12.59
N ASN A 113 0.49 -5.94 13.76
CA ASN A 113 1.81 -6.15 14.34
C ASN A 113 1.82 -7.38 15.25
N THR A 114 3.02 -7.88 15.53
CA THR A 114 3.24 -9.06 16.38
C THR A 114 3.62 -8.70 17.83
N ASN A 115 3.90 -7.43 18.10
CA ASN A 115 4.29 -6.96 19.42
C ASN A 115 3.05 -6.52 20.20
N ARG A 116 2.68 -7.28 21.24
CA ARG A 116 1.48 -7.01 22.04
C ARG A 116 1.54 -5.67 22.77
N VAL A 117 2.70 -5.31 23.30
CA VAL A 117 2.88 -4.04 24.03
C VAL A 117 2.69 -2.87 23.09
N PHE A 118 3.33 -2.90 21.94
CA PHE A 118 3.20 -1.86 20.93
C PHE A 118 1.77 -1.78 20.38
N HIS A 119 1.13 -2.92 20.16
CA HIS A 119 -0.26 -2.98 19.74
C HIS A 119 -1.19 -2.31 20.76
N GLN A 120 -1.00 -2.60 22.04
CA GLN A 120 -1.80 -2.01 23.10
C GLN A 120 -1.60 -0.49 23.21
N GLU A 121 -0.36 -0.03 23.04
CA GLU A 121 -0.06 1.41 22.98
C GLU A 121 -0.78 2.11 21.83
N LEU A 122 -0.76 1.51 20.65
CA LEU A 122 -1.49 2.03 19.48
C LEU A 122 -2.99 2.06 19.73
N MET A 123 -3.56 0.99 20.28
CA MET A 123 -4.98 0.95 20.58
C MET A 123 -5.40 2.02 21.59
N ASN A 124 -4.58 2.26 22.61
CA ASN A 124 -4.85 3.29 23.60
C ASN A 124 -4.75 4.69 22.97
N TYR A 125 -3.77 4.90 22.12
CA TYR A 125 -3.56 6.19 21.44
C TYR A 125 -4.68 6.53 20.46
N PHE A 126 -5.18 5.55 19.72
CA PHE A 126 -6.23 5.71 18.71
C PHE A 126 -7.61 5.20 19.16
N LYS A 127 -7.85 5.13 20.46
CA LYS A 127 -9.08 4.57 21.03
C LYS A 127 -10.35 5.21 20.47
N GLU A 128 -10.33 6.50 20.21
CA GLU A 128 -11.47 7.23 19.65
C GLU A 128 -11.68 6.98 18.15
N TRP A 129 -10.66 6.44 17.48
CA TRP A 129 -10.69 6.17 16.04
C TRP A 129 -11.06 4.72 15.74
N GLU A 130 -11.12 3.89 16.77
CA GLU A 130 -11.41 2.48 16.58
C GLU A 130 -12.85 2.30 16.10
N THR A 131 -12.98 1.73 14.90
CA THR A 131 -14.29 1.26 14.47
C THR A 131 -14.59 -0.05 15.18
N GLN A 132 -15.71 -0.11 15.88
CA GLN A 132 -16.14 -1.36 16.48
C GLN A 132 -16.32 -2.39 15.37
N SER A 133 -15.40 -3.36 15.30
CA SER A 133 -15.63 -4.51 14.46
C SER A 133 -16.84 -5.24 15.02
N LYS A 134 -17.93 -5.20 14.31
CA LYS A 134 -19.07 -6.08 14.58
C LYS A 134 -18.62 -7.49 14.20
N SER A 135 -18.11 -8.18 15.18
CA SER A 135 -17.92 -9.62 15.05
C SER A 135 -19.26 -10.29 14.90
#